data_73f2712b67831ffc9355a26bf1086051
#
_entry.id   73f2712b67831ffc9355a26bf1086051
#
_cell.length_a   1.000
_cell.length_b   1.000
_cell.length_c   1.000
_cell.angle_alpha   90.00
_cell.angle_beta   90.00
_cell.angle_gamma   90.00
#
_symmetry.space_group_name_H-M   'P 1'
#
loop_
_entity.id
_entity.type
_entity.pdbx_description
1 polymer ?
#
loop_
_entity_poly.entity_id
_entity_poly.type
_entity_poly.pdbx_seq_one_letter_code
_entity_poly.pdbx_strand_id
1 'polypeptide(L)'
;MHNTKRPTFALAALAFLAASPLSFAMDAASLPTVQSAAVGSRATAAPSQVQTKLDEYRETDVWGRIRSGYAIPDLNNALVTRHTQAYANHPATLSRISGRASPYLYHVVSELEKRGMPTELALLPVIESAFNPQAMSSANAAGLWQFVPGTGKDFDLKQNMFKDERRGVVASTDASM
;
A
#
# COMPACT_ATOMS: atom_id res chain seq x y z
N MET A 1 -35.46 -9.10 11.88
CA MET A 1 -34.35 -9.03 12.84
C MET A 1 -33.08 -9.31 12.07
N HIS A 2 -32.42 -8.26 11.54
CA HIS A 2 -31.16 -8.38 10.80
C HIS A 2 -30.01 -8.30 11.80
N ASN A 3 -29.36 -9.43 12.01
CA ASN A 3 -28.21 -9.53 12.89
C ASN A 3 -26.93 -9.19 12.06
N THR A 4 -26.52 -7.95 12.07
CA THR A 4 -25.28 -7.48 11.49
C THR A 4 -24.12 -7.94 12.39
N LYS A 5 -23.60 -9.14 12.14
CA LYS A 5 -22.30 -9.55 12.70
C LYS A 5 -21.21 -8.72 12.05
N ARG A 6 -20.69 -7.76 12.78
CA ARG A 6 -19.46 -7.03 12.39
C ARG A 6 -18.29 -8.03 12.45
N PRO A 7 -17.50 -8.19 11.38
CA PRO A 7 -16.32 -9.03 11.44
C PRO A 7 -15.29 -8.38 12.36
N THR A 8 -14.89 -9.11 13.39
CA THR A 8 -13.76 -8.73 14.23
C THR A 8 -12.50 -9.09 13.42
N PHE A 9 -11.98 -8.13 12.69
CA PHE A 9 -10.65 -8.27 12.09
C PHE A 9 -9.65 -8.40 13.22
N ALA A 10 -8.90 -9.50 13.25
CA ALA A 10 -7.76 -9.65 14.14
C ALA A 10 -6.68 -8.67 13.73
N LEU A 11 -6.63 -7.55 14.43
CA LEU A 11 -5.75 -6.38 14.25
C LEU A 11 -4.30 -6.69 14.65
N ALA A 12 -3.74 -7.82 14.22
CA ALA A 12 -2.36 -8.20 14.56
C ALA A 12 -1.31 -7.69 13.55
N ALA A 13 -1.72 -7.13 12.41
CA ALA A 13 -0.81 -6.77 11.32
C ALA A 13 -0.45 -5.28 11.24
N LEU A 14 -1.04 -4.41 12.05
CA LEU A 14 -0.93 -2.95 11.90
C LEU A 14 0.40 -2.33 12.39
N ALA A 15 1.36 -3.12 12.85
CA ALA A 15 2.63 -2.60 13.39
C ALA A 15 3.70 -2.31 12.30
N PHE A 16 3.37 -2.36 11.01
CA PHE A 16 4.41 -2.46 9.97
C PHE A 16 4.58 -1.24 9.06
N LEU A 17 3.74 -0.23 9.16
CA LEU A 17 3.69 0.85 8.16
C LEU A 17 4.18 2.21 8.63
N ALA A 18 5.27 2.27 9.39
CA ALA A 18 6.00 3.51 9.57
C ALA A 18 7.28 3.50 8.72
N ALA A 19 7.15 3.63 7.42
CA ALA A 19 8.24 4.02 6.55
C ALA A 19 8.37 5.53 6.60
N SER A 20 9.22 6.06 7.47
CA SER A 20 9.65 7.46 7.45
C SER A 20 10.24 7.79 6.08
N PRO A 21 9.98 8.99 5.53
CA PRO A 21 10.64 9.44 4.32
C PRO A 21 12.16 9.48 4.56
N LEU A 22 12.92 8.87 3.70
CA LEU A 22 14.36 9.09 3.60
C LEU A 22 14.58 10.58 3.31
N SER A 23 14.83 11.36 4.35
CA SER A 23 15.33 12.71 4.22
C SER A 23 16.74 12.63 3.66
N PHE A 24 16.88 12.87 2.36
CA PHE A 24 18.14 13.25 1.77
C PHE A 24 18.44 14.67 2.29
N ALA A 25 19.32 14.77 3.26
CA ALA A 25 19.90 16.05 3.65
C ALA A 25 20.79 16.52 2.49
N MET A 26 20.26 17.42 1.68
CA MET A 26 21.06 18.26 0.81
C MET A 26 21.58 19.42 1.63
N ASP A 27 22.88 19.52 1.64
CA ASP A 27 23.70 20.55 2.26
C ASP A 27 23.23 21.97 1.86
N ALA A 28 22.94 22.81 2.84
CA ALA A 28 22.49 24.17 2.63
C ALA A 28 23.72 25.09 2.42
N ALA A 29 24.12 25.23 1.17
CA ALA A 29 25.04 26.27 0.77
C ALA A 29 24.33 27.38 -0.04
N SER A 30 24.14 28.54 0.60
CA SER A 30 23.93 29.86 0.04
C SER A 30 22.90 30.04 -1.09
N LEU A 31 21.70 30.49 -0.71
CA LEU A 31 20.77 31.16 -1.61
C LEU A 31 20.86 32.68 -1.41
N PRO A 32 20.93 33.50 -2.50
CA PRO A 32 20.83 34.94 -2.41
C PRO A 32 19.41 35.38 -2.07
N THR A 33 19.31 36.32 -1.16
CA THR A 33 18.08 37.02 -0.75
C THR A 33 17.44 37.73 -1.93
N VAL A 34 16.26 37.34 -2.35
CA VAL A 34 15.43 38.09 -3.30
C VAL A 34 14.33 38.81 -2.54
N GLN A 35 14.35 40.15 -2.67
CA GLN A 35 13.41 41.07 -2.06
C GLN A 35 11.97 40.85 -2.52
N SER A 36 11.08 40.96 -1.56
CA SER A 36 9.63 41.02 -1.72
C SER A 36 9.19 42.15 -2.64
N ALA A 37 8.46 41.83 -3.71
CA ALA A 37 7.71 42.82 -4.49
C ALA A 37 6.25 42.31 -4.63
N ALA A 38 5.39 43.12 -4.04
CA ALA A 38 3.95 43.38 -4.28
C ALA A 38 3.04 42.36 -4.98
N VAL A 39 2.00 42.02 -4.23
CA VAL A 39 0.67 41.55 -4.59
C VAL A 39 0.16 42.07 -5.93
N GLY A 40 -0.11 41.16 -6.86
CA GLY A 40 -0.81 41.43 -8.12
C GLY A 40 -1.56 40.18 -8.59
N SER A 41 -2.89 40.28 -8.58
CA SER A 41 -3.87 39.56 -9.38
C SER A 41 -3.65 38.06 -9.65
N ARG A 42 -4.50 37.26 -9.02
CA ARG A 42 -4.62 35.80 -9.19
C ARG A 42 -5.21 35.49 -10.58
N ALA A 43 -4.33 35.47 -11.59
CA ALA A 43 -4.65 34.83 -12.86
C ALA A 43 -4.55 33.33 -12.65
N THR A 44 -5.59 32.59 -12.95
CA THR A 44 -5.64 31.12 -13.04
C THR A 44 -4.75 30.73 -14.23
N ALA A 45 -3.45 30.63 -13.99
CA ALA A 45 -2.50 30.13 -14.98
C ALA A 45 -2.79 28.66 -15.22
N ALA A 46 -2.92 28.27 -16.49
CA ALA A 46 -2.94 26.87 -16.88
C ALA A 46 -1.70 26.13 -16.32
N PRO A 47 -1.82 24.88 -15.87
CA PRO A 47 -0.69 24.14 -15.33
C PRO A 47 0.45 24.12 -16.33
N SER A 48 1.66 24.37 -15.86
CA SER A 48 2.84 24.35 -16.73
C SER A 48 3.04 22.92 -17.26
N GLN A 49 3.65 22.77 -18.45
CA GLN A 49 3.93 21.45 -19.03
C GLN A 49 4.74 20.55 -18.10
N VAL A 50 5.56 21.15 -17.24
CA VAL A 50 6.32 20.44 -16.19
C VAL A 50 5.37 19.88 -15.13
N GLN A 51 4.37 20.68 -14.71
CA GLN A 51 3.37 20.23 -13.74
C GLN A 51 2.52 19.10 -14.31
N THR A 52 2.06 19.22 -15.54
CA THR A 52 1.30 18.17 -16.24
C THR A 52 2.10 16.85 -16.35
N LYS A 53 3.39 16.94 -16.69
CA LYS A 53 4.28 15.75 -16.73
C LYS A 53 4.53 15.15 -15.36
N LEU A 54 4.63 15.97 -14.30
CA LEU A 54 4.78 15.49 -12.94
C LEU A 54 3.50 14.79 -12.44
N ASP A 55 2.35 15.31 -12.82
CA ASP A 55 1.07 14.72 -12.46
C ASP A 55 0.83 13.40 -13.23
N GLU A 56 1.17 13.34 -14.53
CA GLU A 56 1.18 12.11 -15.33
C GLU A 56 2.16 11.06 -14.76
N TYR A 57 3.34 11.47 -14.31
CA TYR A 57 4.30 10.56 -13.66
C TYR A 57 3.79 10.05 -12.32
N ARG A 58 3.08 10.87 -11.54
CA ARG A 58 2.42 10.46 -10.30
C ARG A 58 1.29 9.46 -10.52
N GLU A 59 0.50 9.61 -11.59
CA GLU A 59 -0.54 8.64 -11.95
C GLU A 59 0.04 7.28 -12.35
N THR A 60 1.22 7.25 -12.97
CA THR A 60 1.90 6.02 -13.38
C THR A 60 2.77 5.41 -12.28
N ASP A 61 3.30 6.21 -11.34
CA ASP A 61 4.09 5.73 -10.20
C ASP A 61 3.19 5.18 -9.08
N VAL A 62 2.94 3.89 -9.11
CA VAL A 62 2.13 3.20 -8.09
C VAL A 62 2.66 3.41 -6.67
N TRP A 63 3.96 3.53 -6.47
CA TRP A 63 4.56 3.80 -5.17
C TRP A 63 4.32 5.24 -4.71
N GLY A 64 4.29 6.19 -5.66
CA GLY A 64 3.88 7.57 -5.42
C GLY A 64 2.42 7.64 -4.98
N ARG A 65 1.52 6.91 -5.65
CA ARG A 65 0.10 6.80 -5.27
C ARG A 65 -0.06 6.25 -3.86
N ILE A 66 0.63 5.17 -3.52
CA ILE A 66 0.60 4.60 -2.17
C ILE A 66 1.02 5.65 -1.13
N ARG A 67 2.16 6.33 -1.33
CA ARG A 67 2.65 7.34 -0.39
C ARG A 67 1.71 8.53 -0.22
N SER A 68 1.07 8.96 -1.31
CA SER A 68 0.16 10.11 -1.28
C SER A 68 -1.19 9.83 -0.61
N GLY A 69 -1.58 8.57 -0.51
CA GLY A 69 -2.85 8.15 0.08
C GLY A 69 -2.71 7.55 1.49
N TYR A 70 -1.58 7.73 2.17
CA TYR A 70 -1.42 7.33 3.57
C TYR A 70 -2.39 8.09 4.47
N ALA A 71 -3.13 7.37 5.31
CA ALA A 71 -4.11 7.94 6.23
C ALA A 71 -4.06 7.31 7.63
N ILE A 72 -3.35 6.22 7.83
CA ILE A 72 -3.19 5.58 9.14
C ILE A 72 -2.09 6.33 9.91
N PRO A 73 -2.34 6.78 11.17
CA PRO A 73 -1.33 7.48 11.96
C PRO A 73 -0.07 6.65 12.19
N ASP A 74 1.09 7.28 12.05
CA ASP A 74 2.37 6.64 12.29
C ASP A 74 2.54 6.20 13.76
N LEU A 75 3.05 4.99 13.95
CA LEU A 75 3.45 4.49 15.25
C LEU A 75 4.95 4.69 15.44
N ASN A 76 5.31 5.46 16.49
CA ASN A 76 6.71 5.65 16.88
C ASN A 76 7.03 4.82 18.12
N ASN A 77 7.58 3.61 17.92
CA ASN A 77 8.00 2.73 19.00
C ASN A 77 9.19 1.83 18.59
N ALA A 78 9.80 1.16 19.58
CA ALA A 78 10.97 0.32 19.36
C ALA A 78 10.73 -0.86 18.41
N LEU A 79 9.49 -1.39 18.33
CA LEU A 79 9.15 -2.47 17.42
C LEU A 79 9.19 -1.98 15.97
N VAL A 80 8.57 -0.83 15.69
CA VAL A 80 8.59 -0.21 14.36
C VAL A 80 10.04 0.04 13.93
N THR A 81 10.85 0.67 14.78
CA THR A 81 12.26 0.93 14.51
C THR A 81 13.02 -0.36 14.17
N ARG A 82 12.84 -1.42 14.98
CA ARG A 82 13.50 -2.72 14.75
C ARG A 82 13.11 -3.33 13.39
N HIS A 83 11.83 -3.32 13.05
CA HIS A 83 11.37 -3.90 11.80
C HIS A 83 11.77 -3.07 10.59
N THR A 84 11.73 -1.74 10.68
CA THR A 84 12.23 -0.85 9.63
C THR A 84 13.70 -1.11 9.34
N GLN A 85 14.54 -1.21 10.40
CA GLN A 85 15.95 -1.55 10.25
C GLN A 85 16.16 -2.95 9.64
N ALA A 86 15.36 -3.93 10.06
CA ALA A 86 15.46 -5.28 9.50
C ALA A 86 15.20 -5.29 8.00
N TYR A 87 14.19 -4.56 7.50
CA TYR A 87 13.97 -4.44 6.06
C TYR A 87 15.04 -3.62 5.35
N ALA A 88 15.48 -2.51 5.94
CA ALA A 88 16.53 -1.66 5.35
C ALA A 88 17.86 -2.42 5.18
N ASN A 89 18.16 -3.33 6.09
CA ASN A 89 19.37 -4.16 6.04
C ASN A 89 19.27 -5.33 5.03
N HIS A 90 18.11 -5.56 4.41
CA HIS A 90 17.89 -6.65 3.47
C HIS A 90 17.33 -6.17 2.11
N PRO A 91 18.06 -5.31 1.37
CA PRO A 91 17.57 -4.72 0.12
C PRO A 91 17.22 -5.75 -0.96
N ALA A 92 17.95 -6.89 -1.01
CA ALA A 92 17.64 -7.98 -1.91
C ALA A 92 16.26 -8.60 -1.65
N THR A 93 15.83 -8.66 -0.39
CA THR A 93 14.50 -9.14 -0.02
C THR A 93 13.42 -8.17 -0.49
N LEU A 94 13.62 -6.86 -0.27
CA LEU A 94 12.71 -5.83 -0.75
C LEU A 94 12.60 -5.84 -2.28
N SER A 95 13.72 -5.93 -2.99
CA SER A 95 13.74 -6.02 -4.46
C SER A 95 12.93 -7.22 -4.97
N ARG A 96 13.10 -8.39 -4.33
CA ARG A 96 12.34 -9.60 -4.69
C ARG A 96 10.84 -9.46 -4.43
N ILE A 97 10.45 -8.84 -3.31
CA ILE A 97 9.05 -8.60 -2.97
C ILE A 97 8.46 -7.59 -3.95
N SER A 98 9.14 -6.49 -4.24
CA SER A 98 8.72 -5.47 -5.21
C SER A 98 8.53 -6.05 -6.61
N GLY A 99 9.45 -6.92 -7.04
CA GLY A 99 9.32 -7.63 -8.32
C GLY A 99 8.08 -8.52 -8.38
N ARG A 100 7.72 -9.21 -7.28
CA ARG A 100 6.48 -9.98 -7.21
C ARG A 100 5.23 -9.12 -7.12
N ALA A 101 5.31 -7.97 -6.45
CA ALA A 101 4.20 -7.03 -6.32
C ALA A 101 3.85 -6.33 -7.64
N SER A 102 4.85 -6.09 -8.49
CA SER A 102 4.71 -5.30 -9.72
C SER A 102 3.50 -5.67 -10.60
N PRO A 103 3.16 -6.93 -10.87
CA PRO A 103 2.00 -7.29 -11.68
C PRO A 103 0.64 -7.00 -11.03
N TYR A 104 0.59 -6.85 -9.70
CA TYR A 104 -0.65 -6.83 -8.93
C TYR A 104 -0.91 -5.49 -8.23
N LEU A 105 0.17 -4.78 -7.85
CA LEU A 105 0.11 -3.63 -6.96
C LEU A 105 -0.76 -2.50 -7.50
N TYR A 106 -0.71 -2.27 -8.83
CA TYR A 106 -1.56 -1.27 -9.48
C TYR A 106 -3.05 -1.56 -9.27
N HIS A 107 -3.47 -2.82 -9.46
CA HIS A 107 -4.85 -3.25 -9.23
C HIS A 107 -5.26 -3.05 -7.76
N VAL A 108 -4.43 -3.52 -6.82
CA VAL A 108 -4.70 -3.40 -5.38
C VAL A 108 -4.87 -1.95 -4.96
N VAL A 109 -3.94 -1.07 -5.36
CA VAL A 109 -4.01 0.37 -5.05
C VAL A 109 -5.25 1.01 -5.65
N SER A 110 -5.57 0.69 -6.92
CA SER A 110 -6.76 1.25 -7.59
C SER A 110 -8.06 0.83 -6.90
N GLU A 111 -8.14 -0.39 -6.37
CA GLU A 111 -9.32 -0.84 -5.63
C GLU A 111 -9.45 -0.15 -4.26
N LEU A 112 -8.34 0.11 -3.56
CA LEU A 112 -8.32 0.89 -2.32
C LEU A 112 -8.78 2.33 -2.55
N GLU A 113 -8.23 2.99 -3.57
CA GLU A 113 -8.58 4.38 -3.92
C GLU A 113 -10.07 4.52 -4.29
N LYS A 114 -10.61 3.61 -5.10
CA LYS A 114 -12.04 3.59 -5.45
C LYS A 114 -12.96 3.52 -4.23
N ARG A 115 -12.50 2.86 -3.16
CA ARG A 115 -13.24 2.69 -1.91
C ARG A 115 -12.92 3.75 -0.86
N GLY A 116 -12.03 4.70 -1.17
CA GLY A 116 -11.57 5.73 -0.23
C GLY A 116 -10.82 5.14 0.97
N MET A 117 -10.18 3.99 0.80
CA MET A 117 -9.42 3.32 1.85
C MET A 117 -7.97 3.80 1.89
N PRO A 118 -7.31 3.78 3.05
CA PRO A 118 -5.88 4.09 3.18
C PRO A 118 -5.03 3.22 2.25
N THR A 119 -4.21 3.85 1.42
CA THR A 119 -3.46 3.13 0.38
C THR A 119 -2.28 2.31 0.91
N GLU A 120 -1.82 2.57 2.13
CA GLU A 120 -0.85 1.71 2.83
C GLU A 120 -1.34 0.29 3.04
N LEU A 121 -2.65 0.05 3.03
CA LEU A 121 -3.23 -1.31 3.08
C LEU A 121 -2.81 -2.17 1.87
N ALA A 122 -2.40 -1.54 0.76
CA ALA A 122 -1.80 -2.25 -0.38
C ALA A 122 -0.50 -2.99 -0.02
N LEU A 123 0.10 -2.67 1.12
CA LEU A 123 1.34 -3.30 1.57
C LEU A 123 1.11 -4.50 2.51
N LEU A 124 -0.14 -4.79 2.91
CA LEU A 124 -0.44 -5.98 3.73
C LEU A 124 0.04 -7.29 3.09
N PRO A 125 -0.11 -7.52 1.77
CA PRO A 125 0.41 -8.71 1.12
C PRO A 125 1.93 -8.89 1.20
N VAL A 126 2.70 -7.83 1.54
CA VAL A 126 4.15 -7.95 1.79
C VAL A 126 4.41 -8.88 2.97
N ILE A 127 3.66 -8.70 4.06
CA ILE A 127 3.82 -9.47 5.30
C ILE A 127 3.03 -10.78 5.28
N GLU A 128 1.90 -10.82 4.58
CA GLU A 128 1.05 -12.00 4.51
C GLU A 128 1.66 -13.11 3.63
N SER A 129 2.15 -12.76 2.45
CA SER A 129 2.60 -13.73 1.44
C SER A 129 3.89 -13.33 0.70
N ALA A 130 4.51 -12.20 1.05
CA ALA A 130 5.53 -11.57 0.23
C ALA A 130 5.07 -11.38 -1.24
N PHE A 131 3.82 -10.99 -1.44
CA PHE A 131 3.14 -10.87 -2.73
C PHE A 131 3.13 -12.16 -3.57
N ASN A 132 3.02 -13.31 -2.93
CA ASN A 132 2.92 -14.59 -3.63
C ASN A 132 1.45 -15.07 -3.68
N PRO A 133 0.75 -15.02 -4.84
CA PRO A 133 -0.63 -15.48 -4.95
C PRO A 133 -0.77 -17.00 -4.78
N GLN A 134 0.32 -17.75 -4.88
CA GLN A 134 0.32 -19.20 -4.67
C GLN A 134 0.74 -19.61 -3.25
N ALA A 135 0.95 -18.64 -2.35
CA ALA A 135 1.32 -18.93 -0.97
C ALA A 135 0.25 -19.77 -0.27
N MET A 136 0.73 -20.71 0.56
CA MET A 136 -0.11 -21.48 1.47
C MET A 136 0.62 -21.64 2.80
N SER A 137 -0.07 -21.34 3.91
CA SER A 137 0.47 -21.50 5.26
C SER A 137 0.14 -22.89 5.83
N SER A 138 0.77 -23.23 6.95
CA SER A 138 0.47 -24.44 7.72
C SER A 138 -0.97 -24.46 8.27
N ALA A 139 -1.61 -23.30 8.42
CA ALA A 139 -3.00 -23.16 8.79
C ALA A 139 -3.97 -23.18 7.59
N ASN A 140 -3.50 -23.59 6.41
CA ASN A 140 -4.25 -23.59 5.15
C ASN A 140 -4.74 -22.19 4.72
N ALA A 141 -4.12 -21.12 5.20
CA ALA A 141 -4.35 -19.81 4.62
C ALA A 141 -3.71 -19.75 3.22
N ALA A 142 -4.40 -19.16 2.25
CA ALA A 142 -3.99 -19.21 0.86
C ALA A 142 -4.04 -17.84 0.18
N GLY A 143 -3.16 -17.68 -0.83
CA GLY A 143 -3.16 -16.54 -1.73
C GLY A 143 -2.45 -15.32 -1.20
N LEU A 144 -2.62 -14.22 -1.94
CA LEU A 144 -1.98 -12.93 -1.67
C LEU A 144 -2.31 -12.41 -0.26
N TRP A 145 -3.58 -12.54 0.15
CA TRP A 145 -4.18 -12.02 1.37
C TRP A 145 -4.27 -13.05 2.50
N GLN A 146 -3.79 -14.28 2.28
CA GLN A 146 -3.77 -15.36 3.26
C GLN A 146 -5.13 -15.63 3.93
N PHE A 147 -6.19 -15.70 3.11
CA PHE A 147 -7.50 -16.15 3.59
C PHE A 147 -7.45 -17.60 4.07
N VAL A 148 -7.86 -17.86 5.31
CA VAL A 148 -8.13 -19.23 5.76
C VAL A 148 -9.45 -19.75 5.14
N PRO A 149 -9.63 -21.08 5.03
CA PRO A 149 -10.78 -21.65 4.31
C PRO A 149 -12.15 -21.13 4.78
N GLY A 150 -12.34 -21.00 6.10
CA GLY A 150 -13.59 -20.50 6.67
C GLY A 150 -13.87 -19.07 6.27
N THR A 151 -12.92 -18.16 6.55
CA THR A 151 -13.04 -16.74 6.20
C THR A 151 -13.22 -16.54 4.69
N GLY A 152 -12.50 -17.31 3.86
CA GLY A 152 -12.70 -17.25 2.42
C GLY A 152 -14.14 -17.57 2.00
N LYS A 153 -14.80 -18.55 2.64
CA LYS A 153 -16.22 -18.87 2.39
C LYS A 153 -17.16 -17.76 2.89
N ASP A 154 -16.85 -17.16 4.04
CA ASP A 154 -17.66 -16.06 4.61
C ASP A 154 -17.66 -14.82 3.70
N PHE A 155 -16.62 -14.69 2.85
CA PHE A 155 -16.47 -13.63 1.84
C PHE A 155 -16.69 -14.15 0.40
N ASP A 156 -17.50 -15.20 0.22
CA ASP A 156 -17.91 -15.76 -1.07
C ASP A 156 -16.77 -16.22 -2.00
N LEU A 157 -15.56 -16.43 -1.47
CA LEU A 157 -14.43 -16.99 -2.24
C LEU A 157 -14.66 -18.50 -2.45
N LYS A 158 -14.94 -18.88 -3.68
CA LYS A 158 -15.22 -20.28 -4.06
C LYS A 158 -13.98 -21.15 -3.87
N GLN A 159 -14.19 -22.27 -3.19
CA GLN A 159 -13.15 -23.25 -2.89
C GLN A 159 -13.67 -24.65 -3.24
N ASN A 160 -13.13 -25.28 -4.26
CA ASN A 160 -13.44 -26.64 -4.67
C ASN A 160 -12.21 -27.32 -5.27
N MET A 161 -12.36 -28.56 -5.77
CA MET A 161 -11.26 -29.35 -6.31
C MET A 161 -10.55 -28.67 -7.52
N PHE A 162 -11.25 -27.82 -8.26
CA PHE A 162 -10.75 -27.19 -9.49
C PHE A 162 -10.39 -25.73 -9.32
N LYS A 163 -10.90 -25.05 -8.29
CA LYS A 163 -10.76 -23.61 -8.12
C LYS A 163 -10.67 -23.24 -6.65
N ASP A 164 -9.69 -22.39 -6.34
CA ASP A 164 -9.54 -21.74 -5.05
C ASP A 164 -9.38 -20.22 -5.27
N GLU A 165 -10.48 -19.47 -5.11
CA GLU A 165 -10.52 -18.04 -5.36
C GLU A 165 -9.75 -17.22 -4.34
N ARG A 166 -9.32 -17.79 -3.21
CA ARG A 166 -8.40 -17.18 -2.28
C ARG A 166 -7.05 -16.88 -2.93
N ARG A 167 -6.68 -17.64 -3.98
CA ARG A 167 -5.47 -17.45 -4.79
C ARG A 167 -5.70 -16.53 -6.00
N GLY A 168 -6.95 -16.25 -6.33
CA GLY A 168 -7.32 -15.31 -7.38
C GLY A 168 -7.11 -13.88 -6.92
N VAL A 169 -6.15 -13.16 -7.53
CA VAL A 169 -5.78 -11.82 -7.06
C VAL A 169 -6.97 -10.86 -7.08
N VAL A 170 -7.79 -10.86 -8.13
CA VAL A 170 -8.97 -9.98 -8.23
C VAL A 170 -9.99 -10.33 -7.16
N ALA A 171 -10.46 -11.57 -7.12
CA ALA A 171 -11.50 -12.00 -6.18
C ALA A 171 -11.06 -11.84 -4.72
N SER A 172 -9.81 -12.22 -4.39
CA SER A 172 -9.32 -12.09 -3.02
C SER A 172 -9.03 -10.64 -2.61
N THR A 173 -8.68 -9.76 -3.56
CA THR A 173 -8.56 -8.33 -3.29
C THR A 173 -9.92 -7.71 -3.00
N ASP A 174 -10.94 -8.00 -3.80
CA ASP A 174 -12.31 -7.54 -3.54
C ASP A 174 -12.83 -8.02 -2.17
N ALA A 175 -12.56 -9.26 -1.82
CA ALA A 175 -12.96 -9.85 -0.54
C ALA A 175 -12.20 -9.27 0.67
N SER A 176 -11.00 -8.69 0.47
CA SER A 176 -10.17 -8.11 1.53
C SER A 176 -10.52 -6.66 1.88
N MET A 177 -11.36 -6.02 1.12
CA MET A 177 -11.77 -4.62 1.21
C MET A 177 -13.25 -4.47 1.52
#